data_4e3ed13d47f709fee3af58465cd06044
#
_entry.id   4e3ed13d47f709fee3af58465cd06044
#
_cell.length_a   1.000
_cell.length_b   1.000
_cell.length_c   1.000
_cell.angle_alpha   90.00
_cell.angle_beta   90.00
_cell.angle_gamma   90.00
#
_symmetry.space_group_name_H-M   'P 1'
#
loop_
_entity.id
_entity.type
_entity.pdbx_description
1 polymer ?
#
loop_
_entity_poly.entity_id
_entity_poly.type
_entity_poly.pdbx_seq_one_letter_code
_entity_poly.pdbx_strand_id
1 'polypeptide(L)'
;MRSSQQHIIESVNDWLAASQQVWLCTILKTWGSSPRPIGAMLACNVQGELVGSLSGGCIEEDFLEQLKDGSLRARYEAEGGPFVIEYGVTEAEQARLKLPCGGQLHVLLESIEPSPANRAVFAELVQALQSHSTVSRRVDLATGALSVHSVDAGTISASSSLAMDC
;
A
#
# COMPACT_ATOMS: atom_id res chain seq x y z
N MET A 1 21.20 -2.91 -7.82
CA MET A 1 19.89 -3.53 -8.11
C MET A 1 18.82 -2.88 -7.24
N ARG A 2 17.72 -2.42 -7.85
CA ARG A 2 16.62 -1.86 -7.09
C ARG A 2 15.84 -2.96 -6.37
N SER A 3 15.46 -2.72 -5.11
CA SER A 3 14.52 -3.61 -4.43
C SER A 3 13.12 -3.44 -5.06
N SER A 4 12.24 -4.42 -4.86
CA SER A 4 10.87 -4.32 -5.34
C SER A 4 10.13 -3.15 -4.67
N GLN A 5 10.41 -2.88 -3.40
CA GLN A 5 9.85 -1.75 -2.69
C GLN A 5 10.29 -0.41 -3.30
N GLN A 6 11.57 -0.29 -3.62
CA GLN A 6 12.10 0.90 -4.28
C GLN A 6 11.42 1.13 -5.63
N HIS A 7 11.24 0.09 -6.42
CA HIS A 7 10.57 0.18 -7.71
C HIS A 7 9.12 0.69 -7.56
N ILE A 8 8.39 0.18 -6.57
CA ILE A 8 7.02 0.60 -6.31
C ILE A 8 6.96 2.08 -5.92
N ILE A 9 7.80 2.50 -4.99
CA ILE A 9 7.84 3.90 -4.53
C ILE A 9 8.23 4.84 -5.67
N GLU A 10 9.19 4.45 -6.51
CA GLU A 10 9.57 5.24 -7.69
C GLU A 10 8.42 5.38 -8.67
N SER A 11 7.65 4.30 -8.90
CA SER A 11 6.49 4.33 -9.78
C SER A 11 5.40 5.26 -9.25
N VAL A 12 5.11 5.21 -7.95
CA VAL A 12 4.16 6.12 -7.32
C VAL A 12 4.61 7.57 -7.48
N ASN A 13 5.90 7.83 -7.24
CA ASN A 13 6.47 9.16 -7.40
C ASN A 13 6.29 9.68 -8.83
N ASP A 14 6.59 8.86 -9.82
CA ASP A 14 6.45 9.21 -11.24
C ASP A 14 4.99 9.52 -11.60
N TRP A 15 4.06 8.71 -11.13
CA TRP A 15 2.64 8.93 -11.40
C TRP A 15 2.12 10.22 -10.75
N LEU A 16 2.52 10.48 -9.50
CA LEU A 16 2.14 11.72 -8.83
C LEU A 16 2.75 12.94 -9.53
N ALA A 17 4.00 12.83 -9.99
CA ALA A 17 4.65 13.89 -10.75
C ALA A 17 3.92 14.17 -12.08
N ALA A 18 3.28 13.17 -12.66
CA ALA A 18 2.47 13.27 -13.86
C ALA A 18 1.02 13.70 -13.55
N SER A 19 0.75 14.16 -12.34
CA SER A 19 -0.57 14.60 -11.87
C SER A 19 -1.62 13.52 -11.87
N GLN A 20 -1.21 12.27 -11.65
CA GLN A 20 -2.12 11.13 -11.55
C GLN A 20 -2.35 10.76 -10.08
N GLN A 21 -3.60 10.49 -9.73
CA GLN A 21 -3.96 9.90 -8.44
C GLN A 21 -3.51 8.43 -8.42
N VAL A 22 -3.08 7.95 -7.25
CA VAL A 22 -2.54 6.60 -7.08
C VAL A 22 -3.29 5.88 -5.97
N TRP A 23 -3.63 4.62 -6.23
CA TRP A 23 -4.09 3.71 -5.18
C TRP A 23 -2.88 2.93 -4.67
N LEU A 24 -2.67 2.94 -3.36
CA LEU A 24 -1.58 2.21 -2.73
C LEU A 24 -2.14 1.24 -1.69
N CYS A 25 -1.78 -0.02 -1.83
CA CYS A 25 -2.14 -1.08 -0.89
C CYS A 25 -0.89 -1.58 -0.19
N THR A 26 -0.95 -1.75 1.13
CA THR A 26 0.18 -2.24 1.91
C THR A 26 -0.28 -3.33 2.85
N ILE A 27 0.42 -4.47 2.86
CA ILE A 27 0.11 -5.56 3.78
C ILE A 27 0.54 -5.17 5.20
N LEU A 28 -0.42 -5.09 6.12
CA LEU A 28 -0.17 -4.76 7.52
C LEU A 28 0.00 -6.01 8.38
N LYS A 29 -0.77 -7.05 8.12
CA LYS A 29 -0.75 -8.30 8.86
C LYS A 29 -1.11 -9.47 7.95
N THR A 30 -0.53 -10.64 8.28
CA THR A 30 -0.84 -11.89 7.60
C THR A 30 -1.08 -12.97 8.64
N TRP A 31 -1.95 -13.92 8.32
CA TRP A 31 -2.16 -15.14 9.11
C TRP A 31 -2.14 -16.33 8.18
N GLY A 32 -1.64 -17.46 8.70
CA GLY A 32 -1.50 -18.64 7.88
C GLY A 32 -0.45 -18.47 6.79
N SER A 33 -0.58 -19.21 5.72
CA SER A 33 0.33 -19.09 4.58
C SER A 33 -0.01 -17.88 3.75
N SER A 34 0.97 -17.00 3.56
CA SER A 34 0.84 -15.82 2.71
C SER A 34 2.01 -15.79 1.72
N PRO A 35 1.74 -15.57 0.43
CA PRO A 35 2.81 -15.51 -0.57
C PRO A 35 3.67 -14.25 -0.45
N ARG A 36 3.19 -13.22 0.26
CA ARG A 36 3.92 -11.96 0.41
C ARG A 36 4.04 -11.57 1.88
N PRO A 37 5.15 -10.94 2.28
CA PRO A 37 5.37 -10.56 3.68
C PRO A 37 4.66 -9.27 4.06
N ILE A 38 4.59 -9.01 5.37
CA ILE A 38 4.17 -7.71 5.90
C ILE A 38 5.04 -6.61 5.29
N GLY A 39 4.42 -5.52 4.89
CA GLY A 39 5.10 -4.40 4.23
C GLY A 39 5.13 -4.50 2.71
N ALA A 40 4.75 -5.64 2.13
CA ALA A 40 4.62 -5.74 0.67
C ALA A 40 3.54 -4.79 0.19
N MET A 41 3.75 -4.21 -0.99
CA MET A 41 2.89 -3.17 -1.53
C MET A 41 2.42 -3.50 -2.94
N LEU A 42 1.26 -2.93 -3.29
CA LEU A 42 0.71 -2.91 -4.64
C LEU A 42 0.28 -1.48 -4.91
N ALA A 43 0.70 -0.91 -6.03
CA ALA A 43 0.26 0.41 -6.45
C ALA A 43 -0.41 0.35 -7.82
N CYS A 44 -1.42 1.20 -8.00
CA CYS A 44 -2.19 1.27 -9.25
C CYS A 44 -2.44 2.73 -9.61
N ASN A 45 -2.24 3.08 -10.87
CA ASN A 45 -2.55 4.43 -11.36
C ASN A 45 -3.96 4.50 -11.96
N VAL A 46 -4.32 5.68 -12.48
CA VAL A 46 -5.64 5.93 -13.07
C VAL A 46 -5.88 5.14 -14.36
N GLN A 47 -4.84 4.65 -15.00
CA GLN A 47 -4.93 3.87 -16.23
C GLN A 47 -5.03 2.37 -15.98
N GLY A 48 -5.00 1.95 -14.71
CA GLY A 48 -5.06 0.54 -14.34
C GLY A 48 -3.71 -0.18 -14.41
N GLU A 49 -2.61 0.56 -14.51
CA GLU A 49 -1.28 -0.03 -14.46
C GLU A 49 -0.95 -0.41 -13.02
N LEU A 50 -0.45 -1.63 -12.83
CA LEU A 50 -0.10 -2.17 -11.51
C LEU A 50 1.41 -2.34 -11.38
N VAL A 51 1.93 -2.02 -10.19
CA VAL A 51 3.28 -2.42 -9.78
C VAL A 51 3.21 -3.03 -8.40
N GLY A 52 4.02 -4.05 -8.16
CA GLY A 52 4.03 -4.78 -6.89
C GLY A 52 3.04 -5.93 -6.87
N SER A 53 2.84 -6.53 -5.70
CA SER A 53 1.97 -7.69 -5.53
C SER A 53 1.55 -7.88 -4.08
N LEU A 54 0.32 -8.34 -3.87
CA LEU A 54 -0.20 -8.72 -2.55
C LEU A 54 -0.33 -10.24 -2.40
N SER A 55 -0.67 -10.95 -3.48
CA SER A 55 -0.97 -12.38 -3.40
C SER A 55 -0.43 -13.19 -4.58
N GLY A 56 -0.01 -12.54 -5.64
CA GLY A 56 0.41 -13.21 -6.87
C GLY A 56 -0.69 -13.40 -7.89
N GLY A 57 -1.85 -12.75 -7.74
CA GLY A 57 -2.84 -12.74 -8.81
C GLY A 57 -4.28 -12.47 -8.40
N CYS A 58 -4.86 -13.28 -7.52
CA CYS A 58 -6.31 -13.22 -7.28
C CYS A 58 -6.79 -11.98 -6.55
N ILE A 59 -6.04 -11.53 -5.55
CA ILE A 59 -6.37 -10.28 -4.84
C ILE A 59 -6.21 -9.09 -5.76
N GLU A 60 -5.16 -9.08 -6.60
CA GLU A 60 -4.93 -8.02 -7.57
C GLU A 60 -6.05 -7.92 -8.59
N GLU A 61 -6.54 -9.07 -9.09
CA GLU A 61 -7.67 -9.11 -10.02
C GLU A 61 -8.95 -8.56 -9.40
N ASP A 62 -9.25 -8.97 -8.17
CA ASP A 62 -10.40 -8.50 -7.41
C ASP A 62 -10.32 -6.98 -7.19
N PHE A 63 -9.14 -6.50 -6.81
CA PHE A 63 -8.88 -5.07 -6.62
C PHE A 63 -9.14 -4.28 -7.90
N LEU A 64 -8.59 -4.72 -9.04
CA LEU A 64 -8.81 -4.07 -10.32
C LEU A 64 -10.29 -4.05 -10.74
N GLU A 65 -10.99 -5.13 -10.49
CA GLU A 65 -12.42 -5.22 -10.79
C GLU A 65 -13.22 -4.19 -9.99
N GLN A 66 -12.93 -4.05 -8.70
CA GLN A 66 -13.56 -3.07 -7.84
C GLN A 66 -13.19 -1.62 -8.21
N LEU A 67 -12.00 -1.40 -8.74
CA LEU A 67 -11.63 -0.10 -9.28
C LEU A 67 -12.45 0.24 -10.51
N LYS A 68 -12.61 -0.71 -11.42
CA LYS A 68 -13.32 -0.50 -12.69
C LYS A 68 -14.81 -0.27 -12.48
N ASP A 69 -15.43 -0.95 -11.53
CA ASP A 69 -16.86 -0.83 -11.28
C ASP A 69 -17.21 0.34 -10.35
N GLY A 70 -16.21 1.02 -9.79
CA GLY A 70 -16.40 2.18 -8.91
C GLY A 70 -16.71 1.84 -7.46
N SER A 71 -16.82 0.55 -7.11
CA SER A 71 -17.17 0.14 -5.74
C SER A 71 -16.08 0.50 -4.72
N LEU A 72 -14.82 0.40 -5.13
CA LEU A 72 -13.69 0.72 -4.24
C LEU A 72 -13.66 2.21 -3.91
N ARG A 73 -13.85 3.07 -4.90
CA ARG A 73 -13.93 4.52 -4.70
C ARG A 73 -15.08 4.88 -3.78
N ALA A 74 -16.26 4.30 -4.01
CA ALA A 74 -17.42 4.55 -3.18
C ALA A 74 -17.17 4.14 -1.72
N ARG A 75 -16.54 2.98 -1.51
CA ARG A 75 -16.19 2.51 -0.18
C ARG A 75 -15.16 3.42 0.50
N TYR A 76 -14.15 3.86 -0.24
CA TYR A 76 -13.12 4.76 0.28
C TYR A 76 -13.74 6.08 0.76
N GLU A 77 -14.65 6.65 -0.02
CA GLU A 77 -15.36 7.87 0.34
C GLU A 77 -16.25 7.66 1.56
N ALA A 78 -16.95 6.51 1.64
CA ALA A 78 -17.80 6.19 2.77
C ALA A 78 -16.99 6.01 4.07
N GLU A 79 -15.79 5.46 3.99
CA GLU A 79 -14.90 5.30 5.15
C GLU A 79 -14.26 6.62 5.58
N GLY A 80 -14.25 7.62 4.72
CA GLY A 80 -13.70 8.94 5.03
C GLY A 80 -12.20 9.07 4.91
N GLY A 81 -11.52 8.13 4.28
CA GLY A 81 -10.07 8.17 4.09
C GLY A 81 -9.47 6.76 4.09
N PRO A 82 -8.16 6.64 4.32
CA PRO A 82 -7.49 5.34 4.33
C PRO A 82 -8.13 4.37 5.30
N PHE A 83 -8.31 3.13 4.88
CA PHE A 83 -8.91 2.10 5.70
C PHE A 83 -8.28 0.74 5.45
N VAL A 84 -8.54 -0.21 6.35
CA VAL A 84 -7.99 -1.56 6.28
C VAL A 84 -9.02 -2.48 5.65
N ILE A 85 -8.59 -3.22 4.62
CA ILE A 85 -9.40 -4.27 3.99
C ILE A 85 -8.88 -5.61 4.52
N GLU A 86 -9.80 -6.46 4.94
CA GLU A 86 -9.49 -7.82 5.38
C GLU A 86 -9.84 -8.81 4.26
N TYR A 87 -8.85 -9.57 3.81
CA TYR A 87 -9.03 -10.61 2.80
C TYR A 87 -8.85 -11.98 3.45
N GLY A 88 -9.71 -12.92 3.04
CA GLY A 88 -9.60 -14.30 3.50
C GLY A 88 -10.24 -14.58 4.85
N VAL A 89 -11.14 -13.72 5.32
CA VAL A 89 -11.81 -13.89 6.62
C VAL A 89 -12.81 -15.04 6.60
N THR A 90 -13.49 -15.26 5.46
CA THR A 90 -14.47 -16.34 5.32
C THR A 90 -13.90 -17.46 4.46
N GLU A 91 -14.41 -18.69 4.66
CA GLU A 91 -14.03 -19.83 3.82
C GLU A 91 -14.37 -19.60 2.34
N ALA A 92 -15.50 -18.97 2.06
CA ALA A 92 -15.91 -18.64 0.69
C ALA A 92 -14.92 -17.67 0.05
N GLU A 93 -14.45 -16.66 0.78
CA GLU A 93 -13.46 -15.71 0.30
C GLU A 93 -12.11 -16.37 0.09
N GLN A 94 -11.69 -17.24 1.02
CA GLN A 94 -10.44 -18.00 0.88
C GLN A 94 -10.46 -18.85 -0.39
N ALA A 95 -11.57 -19.53 -0.67
CA ALA A 95 -11.73 -20.34 -1.87
C ALA A 95 -11.75 -19.48 -3.14
N ARG A 96 -12.48 -18.36 -3.12
CA ARG A 96 -12.61 -17.45 -4.26
C ARG A 96 -11.27 -16.80 -4.62
N LEU A 97 -10.50 -16.39 -3.61
CA LEU A 97 -9.23 -15.73 -3.80
C LEU A 97 -8.04 -16.70 -3.86
N LYS A 98 -8.30 -18.00 -3.75
CA LYS A 98 -7.27 -19.06 -3.77
C LYS A 98 -6.17 -18.83 -2.74
N LEU A 99 -6.55 -18.38 -1.55
CA LEU A 99 -5.60 -18.18 -0.47
C LEU A 99 -5.24 -19.53 0.16
N PRO A 100 -3.95 -19.85 0.28
CA PRO A 100 -3.54 -21.16 0.77
C PRO A 100 -3.77 -21.30 2.28
N CYS A 101 -4.17 -22.50 2.71
CA CYS A 101 -4.18 -22.93 4.11
C CYS A 101 -4.83 -21.94 5.09
N GLY A 102 -5.98 -21.37 4.71
CA GLY A 102 -6.67 -20.43 5.58
C GLY A 102 -5.98 -19.08 5.72
N GLY A 103 -5.18 -18.71 4.76
CA GLY A 103 -4.46 -17.44 4.77
C GLY A 103 -5.38 -16.24 4.84
N GLN A 104 -5.01 -15.25 5.65
CA GLN A 104 -5.70 -13.98 5.78
C GLN A 104 -4.72 -12.84 5.63
N LEU A 105 -5.19 -11.74 5.03
CA LEU A 105 -4.39 -10.54 4.86
C LEU A 105 -5.17 -9.33 5.35
N HIS A 106 -4.49 -8.46 6.11
CA HIS A 106 -4.99 -7.12 6.39
C HIS A 106 -4.18 -6.14 5.54
N VAL A 107 -4.87 -5.38 4.71
CA VAL A 107 -4.25 -4.49 3.73
C VAL A 107 -4.74 -3.06 3.98
N LEU A 108 -3.80 -2.13 4.14
CA LEU A 108 -4.13 -0.71 4.19
C LEU A 108 -4.33 -0.20 2.77
N LEU A 109 -5.48 0.39 2.51
CA LEU A 109 -5.79 1.04 1.24
C LEU A 109 -5.71 2.55 1.38
N GLU A 110 -4.93 3.18 0.50
CA GLU A 110 -4.78 4.62 0.44
C GLU A 110 -5.07 5.11 -0.97
N SER A 111 -5.83 6.21 -1.07
CA SER A 111 -5.94 6.98 -2.30
C SER A 111 -5.05 8.20 -2.15
N ILE A 112 -4.01 8.29 -2.95
CA ILE A 112 -3.01 9.35 -2.85
C ILE A 112 -3.21 10.32 -4.00
N GLU A 113 -3.65 11.54 -3.66
CA GLU A 113 -3.85 12.59 -4.63
C GLU A 113 -2.51 13.25 -5.00
N PRO A 114 -2.38 13.78 -6.24
CA PRO A 114 -1.13 14.40 -6.69
C PRO A 114 -0.96 15.83 -6.15
N SER A 115 -1.18 16.01 -4.85
CA SER A 115 -0.99 17.29 -4.17
C SER A 115 0.49 17.62 -4.00
N PRO A 116 0.86 18.91 -3.83
CA PRO A 116 2.25 19.26 -3.55
C PRO A 116 2.80 18.55 -2.31
N ALA A 117 2.00 18.41 -1.25
CA ALA A 117 2.42 17.73 -0.03
C ALA A 117 2.72 16.24 -0.28
N ASN A 118 1.86 15.54 -1.00
CA ASN A 118 2.06 14.12 -1.29
C ASN A 118 3.21 13.89 -2.26
N ARG A 119 3.37 14.77 -3.25
CA ARG A 119 4.54 14.71 -4.15
C ARG A 119 5.85 14.87 -3.39
N ALA A 120 5.89 15.80 -2.43
CA ALA A 120 7.08 16.02 -1.60
C ALA A 120 7.41 14.79 -0.77
N VAL A 121 6.42 14.13 -0.18
CA VAL A 121 6.61 12.91 0.60
C VAL A 121 7.25 11.81 -0.25
N PHE A 122 6.71 11.53 -1.42
CA PHE A 122 7.22 10.46 -2.27
C PHE A 122 8.58 10.79 -2.90
N ALA A 123 8.84 12.07 -3.22
CA ALA A 123 10.17 12.49 -3.65
C ALA A 123 11.22 12.25 -2.55
N GLU A 124 10.89 12.55 -1.31
CA GLU A 124 11.75 12.29 -0.16
C GLU A 124 11.98 10.81 0.07
N LEU A 125 10.93 9.98 -0.08
CA LEU A 125 11.05 8.52 0.02
C LEU A 125 11.99 7.95 -1.05
N VAL A 126 11.86 8.40 -2.29
CA VAL A 126 12.74 7.97 -3.38
C VAL A 126 14.19 8.34 -3.06
N GLN A 127 14.43 9.56 -2.61
CA GLN A 127 15.77 10.01 -2.26
C GLN A 127 16.37 9.18 -1.11
N ALA A 128 15.58 8.89 -0.10
CA ALA A 128 16.01 8.07 1.03
C ALA A 128 16.40 6.66 0.59
N LEU A 129 15.58 6.04 -0.27
CA LEU A 129 15.87 4.70 -0.80
C LEU A 129 17.13 4.68 -1.67
N GLN A 130 17.35 5.72 -2.47
CA GLN A 130 18.55 5.83 -3.30
C GLN A 130 19.81 6.03 -2.47
N SER A 131 19.72 6.72 -1.33
CA SER A 131 20.85 6.96 -0.43
C SER A 131 20.97 5.90 0.66
N HIS A 132 20.16 4.85 0.63
CA HIS A 132 20.10 3.77 1.62
C HIS A 132 19.83 4.27 3.04
N SER A 133 19.11 5.37 3.16
CA SER A 133 18.67 5.91 4.46
C SER A 133 17.41 5.20 4.92
N THR A 134 17.30 4.98 6.23
CA THR A 134 16.08 4.41 6.82
C THR A 134 15.14 5.56 7.20
N VAL A 135 13.92 5.49 6.65
CA VAL A 135 12.86 6.46 6.96
C VAL A 135 11.58 5.73 7.28
N SER A 136 10.71 6.41 8.00
CA SER A 136 9.37 5.92 8.33
C SER A 136 8.35 6.81 7.63
N ARG A 137 7.41 6.21 6.92
CA ARG A 137 6.26 6.90 6.34
C ARG A 137 5.09 6.72 7.28
N ARG A 138 4.46 7.80 7.65
CA ARG A 138 3.27 7.79 8.52
C ARG A 138 2.05 8.24 7.76
N VAL A 139 0.95 7.56 8.03
CA VAL A 139 -0.35 7.87 7.44
C VAL A 139 -1.32 8.16 8.57
N ASP A 140 -1.94 9.34 8.53
CA ASP A 140 -3.02 9.67 9.44
C ASP A 140 -4.31 9.05 8.89
N LEU A 141 -4.86 8.06 9.58
CA LEU A 141 -6.05 7.35 9.10
C LEU A 141 -7.31 8.21 9.12
N ALA A 142 -7.34 9.26 9.92
CA ALA A 142 -8.48 10.16 10.00
C ALA A 142 -8.50 11.15 8.83
N THR A 143 -7.34 11.63 8.40
CA THR A 143 -7.22 12.70 7.39
C THR A 143 -6.59 12.24 6.08
N GLY A 144 -5.87 11.13 6.08
CA GLY A 144 -5.07 10.68 4.94
C GLY A 144 -3.75 11.41 4.80
N ALA A 145 -3.41 12.30 5.74
CA ALA A 145 -2.17 13.06 5.66
C ALA A 145 -0.94 12.16 5.78
N LEU A 146 0.06 12.43 4.95
CA LEU A 146 1.30 11.67 4.89
C LEU A 146 2.46 12.49 5.46
N SER A 147 3.39 11.79 6.12
CA SER A 147 4.65 12.41 6.57
C SER A 147 5.77 11.40 6.52
N VAL A 148 7.00 11.89 6.44
CA VAL A 148 8.22 11.09 6.43
C VAL A 148 9.09 11.50 7.58
N HIS A 149 9.61 10.53 8.32
CA HIS A 149 10.47 10.76 9.46
C HIS A 149 11.75 9.95 9.33
N SER A 150 12.89 10.56 9.65
CA SER A 150 14.15 9.84 9.71
C SER A 150 14.13 8.90 10.92
N VAL A 151 14.65 7.69 10.74
CA VAL A 151 14.73 6.68 11.79
C VAL A 151 16.20 6.40 12.08
N ASP A 152 16.61 6.59 13.35
CA ASP A 152 17.93 6.17 13.77
C ASP A 152 17.98 4.65 13.90
N ALA A 153 19.10 4.05 13.51
CA ALA A 153 19.27 2.60 13.45
C ALA A 153 19.01 1.89 14.78
N GLY A 154 19.06 2.61 15.93
CA GLY A 154 18.79 2.04 17.24
C GLY A 154 17.35 2.19 17.74
N THR A 155 16.48 2.86 16.98
CA THR A 155 15.10 3.15 17.41
C THR A 155 14.04 2.46 16.57
N ILE A 156 14.40 1.41 15.84
CA ILE A 156 13.42 0.62 15.12
C ILE A 156 12.62 -0.15 16.15
N SER A 157 11.59 0.48 16.68
CA SER A 157 10.62 -0.22 17.51
C SER A 157 9.49 -0.69 16.61
N ALA A 158 9.08 -1.92 16.81
CA ALA A 158 7.84 -2.43 16.27
C ALA A 158 6.68 -1.75 16.99
N SER A 159 6.53 -0.42 16.87
CA SER A 159 5.36 0.21 17.42
C SER A 159 4.22 0.06 16.43
N SER A 160 3.29 -0.68 16.91
CA SER A 160 1.86 -0.66 16.62
C SER A 160 1.38 0.27 15.52
N SER A 161 0.76 -0.31 14.58
CA SER A 161 -0.47 0.08 13.91
C SER A 161 -0.49 1.35 13.03
N LEU A 162 0.40 2.29 13.11
CA LEU A 162 0.32 3.50 12.29
C LEU A 162 1.64 3.92 11.67
N ALA A 163 2.74 3.32 12.08
CA ALA A 163 4.04 3.56 11.48
C ALA A 163 4.35 2.41 10.54
N MET A 164 4.52 2.74 9.27
CA MET A 164 4.94 1.78 8.28
C MET A 164 6.38 2.09 7.90
N ASP A 165 7.26 1.16 8.19
CA ASP A 165 8.65 1.28 7.82
C ASP A 165 8.79 0.97 6.32
N CYS A 166 9.33 1.94 5.60
CA CYS A 166 9.63 1.78 4.19
C CYS A 166 11.09 1.49 3.97
#